data_d73d02463b4f2eebb21fd534283dc2c8
#
_entry.id   d73d02463b4f2eebb21fd534283dc2c8
#
_cell.length_a   1.000
_cell.length_b   1.000
_cell.length_c   1.000
_cell.angle_alpha   90.00
_cell.angle_beta   90.00
_cell.angle_gamma   90.00
#
_symmetry.space_group_name_H-M   'P 1'
#
loop_
_entity.id
_entity.type
_entity.pdbx_description
1 polymer ?
#
loop_
_entity_poly.entity_id
_entity_poly.type
_entity_poly.pdbx_seq_one_letter_code
_entity_poly.pdbx_strand_id
1 'polypeptide(L)'
;MIRGWLQIAALSIGLAASPGFLSAQMKDSKMVEPLRVTYHTAQVDDLKIFYREAGPKDAPTIVLLHGFPSSSHMFRELIPRLSDKFHVLAPDYPGFGYSAS
;
A
#
# COMPACT_ATOMS: atom_id res chain seq x y z
N MET A 1 41.75 33.85 16.67
CA MET A 1 41.50 32.62 17.39
C MET A 1 40.03 32.32 17.57
N ILE A 2 39.38 33.10 18.34
CA ILE A 2 37.98 32.89 18.62
C ILE A 2 37.14 32.95 17.39
N ARG A 3 37.49 33.78 16.48
CA ARG A 3 36.76 33.92 15.21
C ARG A 3 36.70 32.66 14.40
N GLY A 4 37.79 31.94 14.37
CA GLY A 4 37.90 30.79 13.51
C GLY A 4 36.89 29.72 13.83
N TRP A 5 36.73 29.44 15.09
CA TRP A 5 35.78 28.39 15.39
C TRP A 5 34.36 28.86 15.46
N LEU A 6 34.11 30.10 15.56
CA LEU A 6 32.76 30.59 15.34
C LEU A 6 32.32 30.34 13.92
N GLN A 7 33.20 30.61 12.98
CA GLN A 7 32.86 30.35 11.59
C GLN A 7 32.66 28.88 11.31
N ILE A 8 33.51 28.08 11.87
CA ILE A 8 33.38 26.62 11.67
C ILE A 8 32.08 26.12 12.20
N ALA A 9 31.69 26.57 13.36
CA ALA A 9 30.45 26.12 13.96
C ALA A 9 29.25 26.50 13.09
N ALA A 10 29.24 27.72 12.60
CA ALA A 10 28.12 28.14 11.76
C ALA A 10 28.03 27.34 10.49
N LEU A 11 29.15 27.09 9.86
CA LEU A 11 29.13 26.29 8.63
C LEU A 11 28.68 24.87 8.86
N SER A 12 29.17 24.30 9.93
CA SER A 12 28.78 22.92 10.24
C SER A 12 27.30 22.78 10.40
N ILE A 13 26.73 23.67 11.17
CA ILE A 13 25.28 23.59 11.45
C ILE A 13 24.47 23.73 10.18
N GLY A 14 24.80 24.71 9.37
CA GLY A 14 24.04 24.95 8.16
C GLY A 14 24.06 23.78 7.19
N LEU A 15 25.24 23.23 6.99
CA LEU A 15 25.39 22.15 6.03
C LEU A 15 24.77 20.85 6.53
N ALA A 16 24.91 20.57 7.80
CA ALA A 16 24.44 19.33 8.34
C ALA A 16 22.92 19.24 8.35
N ALA A 17 22.25 20.34 8.58
CA ALA A 17 20.80 20.33 8.72
C ALA A 17 20.06 20.16 7.41
N SER A 18 20.47 20.86 6.36
CA SER A 18 19.68 20.91 5.13
C SER A 18 19.56 19.59 4.38
N PRO A 19 20.66 18.89 4.07
CA PRO A 19 20.53 17.65 3.30
C PRO A 19 19.78 16.57 4.04
N GLY A 20 19.97 16.47 5.33
CA GLY A 20 19.29 15.46 6.11
C GLY A 20 17.80 15.67 6.19
N PHE A 21 17.40 16.91 6.31
CA PHE A 21 16.00 17.25 6.37
C PHE A 21 15.28 16.91 5.05
N LEU A 22 15.90 17.26 3.94
CA LEU A 22 15.32 16.95 2.64
C LEU A 22 15.19 15.46 2.39
N SER A 23 16.19 14.70 2.77
CA SER A 23 16.13 13.25 2.62
C SER A 23 15.01 12.63 3.43
N ALA A 24 14.81 13.07 4.64
CA ALA A 24 13.76 12.57 5.50
C ALA A 24 12.38 12.88 4.91
N GLN A 25 12.20 14.09 4.41
CA GLN A 25 10.93 14.46 3.80
C GLN A 25 10.65 13.68 2.52
N MET A 26 11.64 13.44 1.73
CA MET A 26 11.47 12.65 0.53
C MET A 26 11.10 11.20 0.85
N LYS A 27 11.64 10.65 1.91
CA LYS A 27 11.25 9.32 2.36
C LYS A 27 9.80 9.29 2.79
N ASP A 28 9.37 10.26 3.56
CA ASP A 28 8.00 10.35 4.00
C ASP A 28 7.05 10.47 2.80
N SER A 29 7.41 11.25 1.81
CA SER A 29 6.61 11.38 0.60
C SER A 29 6.50 10.06 -0.14
N LYS A 30 7.55 9.25 -0.15
CA LYS A 30 7.54 7.96 -0.82
C LYS A 30 6.68 6.95 -0.09
N MET A 31 6.48 7.11 1.21
CA MET A 31 5.62 6.22 1.97
C MET A 31 4.16 6.41 1.64
N VAL A 32 3.81 7.49 0.95
CA VAL A 32 2.47 7.71 0.44
C VAL A 32 2.40 7.23 -1.02
N GLU A 33 2.81 6.01 -1.26
CA GLU A 33 2.66 5.44 -2.59
C GLU A 33 1.20 5.11 -2.85
N PRO A 34 0.75 5.27 -4.11
CA PRO A 34 -0.61 4.88 -4.43
C PRO A 34 -0.80 3.40 -4.10
N LEU A 35 -1.86 3.12 -3.38
CA LEU A 35 -2.18 1.77 -2.97
C LEU A 35 -2.42 0.93 -4.20
N ARG A 36 -1.69 -0.16 -4.28
CA ARG A 36 -1.69 -0.99 -5.46
C ARG A 36 -2.55 -2.22 -5.22
N VAL A 37 -3.51 -2.43 -6.10
CA VAL A 37 -4.30 -3.66 -6.11
C VAL A 37 -3.54 -4.71 -6.89
N THR A 38 -3.36 -5.86 -6.31
CA THR A 38 -2.73 -7.01 -6.97
C THR A 38 -3.77 -8.09 -7.20
N TYR A 39 -3.49 -8.97 -8.16
CA TYR A 39 -4.43 -9.99 -8.62
C TYR A 39 -3.78 -11.35 -8.47
N HIS A 40 -4.50 -12.29 -7.86
CA HIS A 40 -3.97 -13.59 -7.52
C HIS A 40 -4.98 -14.69 -7.77
N THR A 41 -4.51 -15.92 -7.81
CA THR A 41 -5.37 -17.09 -7.78
C THR A 41 -4.93 -18.01 -6.67
N ALA A 42 -5.89 -18.65 -6.03
CA ALA A 42 -5.63 -19.64 -4.99
C ALA A 42 -6.38 -20.92 -5.36
N GLN A 43 -5.75 -22.05 -5.09
CA GLN A 43 -6.38 -23.34 -5.29
C GLN A 43 -7.17 -23.66 -4.02
N VAL A 44 -8.48 -23.80 -4.14
CA VAL A 44 -9.36 -24.16 -3.04
C VAL A 44 -10.10 -25.42 -3.46
N ASP A 45 -9.75 -26.53 -2.84
CA ASP A 45 -10.18 -27.87 -3.30
C ASP A 45 -9.85 -28.04 -4.78
N ASP A 46 -10.82 -28.31 -5.61
CA ASP A 46 -10.61 -28.51 -7.05
C ASP A 46 -10.79 -27.22 -7.85
N LEU A 47 -11.03 -26.09 -7.19
CA LEU A 47 -11.34 -24.85 -7.87
C LEU A 47 -10.22 -23.85 -7.75
N LYS A 48 -10.01 -23.11 -8.82
CA LYS A 48 -9.06 -22.00 -8.87
C LYS A 48 -9.85 -20.71 -8.62
N ILE A 49 -9.60 -20.08 -7.48
CA ILE A 49 -10.31 -18.89 -7.05
C ILE A 49 -9.45 -17.67 -7.31
N PHE A 50 -9.96 -16.75 -8.09
CA PHE A 50 -9.34 -15.46 -8.33
C PHE A 50 -9.69 -14.51 -7.20
N TYR A 51 -8.72 -13.69 -6.77
CA TYR A 51 -8.99 -12.64 -5.79
C TYR A 51 -8.12 -11.42 -6.02
N ARG A 52 -8.64 -10.28 -5.57
CA ARG A 52 -7.94 -9.01 -5.53
C ARG A 52 -7.41 -8.80 -4.13
N GLU A 53 -6.21 -8.25 -4.03
CA GLU A 53 -5.58 -8.02 -2.74
C GLU A 53 -4.97 -6.62 -2.74
N ALA A 54 -5.10 -5.91 -1.61
CA ALA A 54 -4.51 -4.60 -1.45
C ALA A 54 -4.29 -4.30 0.04
N GLY A 55 -3.42 -3.35 0.32
CA GLY A 55 -3.16 -2.88 1.67
C GLY A 55 -2.07 -3.66 2.39
N PRO A 56 -1.68 -3.16 3.58
CA PRO A 56 -0.59 -3.77 4.34
C PRO A 56 -1.00 -5.12 4.91
N LYS A 57 -0.14 -6.11 4.72
CA LYS A 57 -0.46 -7.49 5.13
C LYS A 57 -0.45 -7.69 6.64
N ASP A 58 0.12 -6.76 7.37
CA ASP A 58 0.15 -6.80 8.83
C ASP A 58 -1.01 -6.04 9.47
N ALA A 59 -1.86 -5.41 8.67
CA ALA A 59 -3.05 -4.72 9.15
C ALA A 59 -4.22 -5.71 9.30
N PRO A 60 -5.28 -5.33 10.02
CA PRO A 60 -6.47 -6.18 10.09
C PRO A 60 -7.03 -6.46 8.70
N THR A 61 -7.47 -7.68 8.49
CA THR A 61 -7.97 -8.14 7.18
C THR A 61 -9.46 -7.94 7.04
N ILE A 62 -9.87 -7.37 5.90
CA ILE A 62 -11.27 -7.27 5.49
C ILE A 62 -11.46 -8.12 4.25
N VAL A 63 -12.46 -8.99 4.27
CA VAL A 63 -12.83 -9.78 3.10
C VAL A 63 -14.10 -9.18 2.52
N LEU A 64 -14.06 -8.82 1.24
CA LEU A 64 -15.19 -8.23 0.52
C LEU A 64 -15.81 -9.31 -0.38
N LEU A 65 -17.03 -9.69 -0.07
CA LEU A 65 -17.76 -10.71 -0.81
C LEU A 65 -18.80 -10.05 -1.71
N HIS A 66 -18.68 -10.31 -3.02
CA HIS A 66 -19.60 -9.68 -3.98
C HIS A 66 -20.96 -10.36 -3.99
N GLY A 67 -21.95 -9.69 -4.59
CA GLY A 67 -23.30 -10.25 -4.73
C GLY A 67 -23.51 -10.92 -6.07
N PHE A 68 -24.73 -11.39 -6.29
CA PHE A 68 -25.17 -12.03 -7.53
C PHE A 68 -25.97 -11.06 -8.38
N PRO A 69 -25.79 -11.02 -9.68
CA PRO A 69 -24.65 -11.55 -10.47
C PRO A 69 -23.57 -10.48 -10.58
N SER A 70 -22.40 -10.78 -10.04
CA SER A 70 -21.34 -9.77 -10.03
C SER A 70 -19.97 -10.44 -9.91
N SER A 71 -18.97 -9.66 -9.52
CA SER A 71 -17.63 -10.14 -9.25
C SER A 71 -16.93 -9.15 -8.31
N SER A 72 -15.72 -9.47 -7.89
CA SER A 72 -14.92 -8.57 -7.06
C SER A 72 -14.68 -7.23 -7.74
N HIS A 73 -14.88 -7.13 -9.04
CA HIS A 73 -14.74 -5.87 -9.77
C HIS A 73 -15.68 -4.78 -9.24
N MET A 74 -16.80 -5.16 -8.63
CA MET A 74 -17.72 -4.18 -8.05
C MET A 74 -17.06 -3.34 -6.95
N PHE A 75 -16.01 -3.87 -6.34
CA PHE A 75 -15.31 -3.19 -5.26
C PHE A 75 -14.11 -2.35 -5.72
N ARG A 76 -13.96 -2.13 -7.03
CA ARG A 76 -12.79 -1.45 -7.60
C ARG A 76 -12.54 -0.07 -7.01
N GLU A 77 -13.58 0.59 -6.54
CA GLU A 77 -13.43 1.92 -5.94
C GLU A 77 -13.37 1.86 -4.41
N LEU A 78 -13.94 0.82 -3.82
CA LEU A 78 -13.93 0.65 -2.37
C LEU A 78 -12.57 0.15 -1.88
N ILE A 79 -11.96 -0.77 -2.59
CA ILE A 79 -10.68 -1.36 -2.20
C ILE A 79 -9.60 -0.30 -1.94
N PRO A 80 -9.36 0.68 -2.84
CA PRO A 80 -8.37 1.70 -2.57
C PRO A 80 -8.64 2.53 -1.32
N ARG A 81 -9.90 2.72 -0.99
CA ARG A 81 -10.28 3.53 0.17
C ARG A 81 -10.07 2.79 1.49
N LEU A 82 -10.11 1.48 1.48
CA LEU A 82 -9.90 0.67 2.67
C LEU A 82 -8.44 0.29 2.86
N SER A 83 -7.68 0.19 1.80
CA SER A 83 -6.37 -0.42 1.83
C SER A 83 -5.28 0.47 2.39
N ASP A 84 -5.56 1.71 2.78
CA ASP A 84 -4.62 2.52 3.52
C ASP A 84 -4.50 2.05 4.98
N LYS A 85 -5.53 1.41 5.52
CA LYS A 85 -5.58 0.98 6.91
C LYS A 85 -5.83 -0.50 7.10
N PHE A 86 -6.28 -1.19 6.07
CA PHE A 86 -6.67 -2.59 6.16
C PHE A 86 -6.01 -3.41 5.07
N HIS A 87 -5.78 -4.67 5.38
CA HIS A 87 -5.45 -5.67 4.38
C HIS A 87 -6.77 -6.15 3.76
N VAL A 88 -6.94 -5.94 2.47
CA VAL A 88 -8.23 -6.19 1.80
C VAL A 88 -8.09 -7.37 0.87
N LEU A 89 -9.00 -8.31 0.98
CA LEU A 89 -9.12 -9.46 0.08
C LEU A 89 -10.51 -9.46 -0.52
N ALA A 90 -10.59 -9.57 -1.84
CA ALA A 90 -11.86 -9.58 -2.55
C ALA A 90 -11.88 -10.73 -3.57
N PRO A 91 -12.39 -11.91 -3.19
CA PRO A 91 -12.44 -13.04 -4.10
C PRO A 91 -13.63 -12.96 -5.03
N ASP A 92 -13.51 -13.65 -6.16
CA ASP A 92 -14.63 -13.97 -7.03
C ASP A 92 -15.19 -15.35 -6.63
N TYR A 93 -16.49 -15.43 -6.46
CA TYR A 93 -17.12 -16.72 -6.19
C TYR A 93 -16.93 -17.69 -7.35
N PRO A 94 -16.94 -19.00 -7.10
CA PRO A 94 -16.87 -19.98 -8.18
C PRO A 94 -17.93 -19.70 -9.25
N GLY A 95 -17.49 -19.71 -10.50
CA GLY A 95 -18.38 -19.43 -11.62
C GLY A 95 -18.61 -17.97 -11.93
N PHE A 96 -17.99 -17.05 -11.16
CA PHE A 96 -18.11 -15.61 -11.39
C PHE A 96 -16.73 -15.00 -11.63
N GLY A 97 -16.74 -13.88 -12.37
CA GLY A 97 -15.53 -13.16 -12.66
C GLY A 97 -14.46 -14.04 -13.28
N TYR A 98 -13.30 -14.07 -12.68
CA TYR A 98 -12.15 -14.84 -13.17
C TYR A 98 -11.93 -16.16 -12.44
N SER A 99 -12.83 -16.52 -11.52
CA SER A 99 -12.72 -17.80 -10.84
C SER A 99 -13.29 -18.91 -11.71
N ALA A 100 -12.75 -20.13 -11.51
CA ALA A 100 -13.23 -21.31 -12.22
C ALA A 100 -14.62 -21.72 -11.75
N SER A 101 -15.31 -22.49 -12.57
CA SER A 101 -16.63 -23.03 -12.25
C SER A 101 -16.58 -24.56 -12.24
#